data_e3dedad6db16e0967cebf6bbfafff9a4
#
_entry.id   e3dedad6db16e0967cebf6bbfafff9a4
#
_cell.length_a   1.000
_cell.length_b   1.000
_cell.length_c   1.000
_cell.angle_alpha   90.00
_cell.angle_beta   90.00
_cell.angle_gamma   90.00
#
_symmetry.space_group_name_H-M   'P 1'
#
loop_
_entity.id
_entity.type
_entity.pdbx_description
1 polymer ?
#
loop_
_entity_poly.entity_id
_entity_poly.type
_entity_poly.pdbx_seq_one_letter_code
_entity_poly.pdbx_strand_id
1 'polypeptide(L)'
;MIMIYYSAILGWDGIYMILSFIKGWGADPNTFFTTTLLQSSGNYLHLAHFIPIIAIAMIIGWVIIWFISHRDLESGLGRVSKLLVPLLFIIMVVIVCFSLTLPGASIGLAELFNPDWAVLSDFGIWMAAFGQIVFSLSLGMSIAFTYASYTKDDADLITNTISIALANSLFENFAALGVFSILGYMSMQSGTAVADLVTQGTGLVFIVYPTVFNVLGDWAYILGPMFFLTVYLAGLTSILSTIEPLSFSIQNKFNFSRSKTMTILIIVGAAISMIYATSFAGDLLGFVDTFINQIALLFGVIVECVIFAWIFKADKLIDFLNSKSKTIKLGWWWILIVKYILPIFISIIWIGGIIDVVNSATITQLNFTIVSAILLLGASLVFTLLPAKNPDWDNACERV
;
A
#
# COMPACT_ATOMS: atom_id res chain seq x y z
N MET A 1 4.36 10.13 4.06
CA MET A 1 2.97 10.11 4.52
C MET A 1 2.45 8.68 4.64
N ILE A 2 2.55 7.83 3.59
CA ILE A 2 2.04 6.44 3.62
C ILE A 2 2.52 5.66 4.85
N MET A 3 3.82 5.57 5.10
CA MET A 3 4.37 4.83 6.24
C MET A 3 3.80 5.26 7.59
N ILE A 4 3.36 6.52 7.71
CA ILE A 4 2.84 7.10 8.96
C ILE A 4 1.45 6.53 9.28
N TYR A 5 0.50 6.59 8.34
CA TYR A 5 -0.82 6.02 8.57
C TYR A 5 -0.84 4.50 8.48
N TYR A 6 0.03 3.92 7.65
CA TYR A 6 0.13 2.46 7.50
C TYR A 6 0.61 1.78 8.81
N SER A 7 1.41 2.50 9.62
CA SER A 7 1.79 2.00 10.94
C SER A 7 0.61 1.84 11.90
N ALA A 8 -0.48 2.62 11.73
CA ALA A 8 -1.70 2.43 12.49
C ALA A 8 -2.42 1.13 12.07
N ILE A 9 -2.53 0.87 10.77
CA ILE A 9 -3.10 -0.38 10.26
C ILE A 9 -2.31 -1.57 10.80
N LEU A 10 -0.98 -1.50 10.77
CA LEU A 10 -0.11 -2.53 11.34
C LEU A 10 -0.33 -2.70 12.85
N GLY A 11 -0.54 -1.61 13.58
CA GLY A 11 -0.87 -1.65 15.00
C GLY A 11 -2.22 -2.32 15.28
N TRP A 12 -3.26 -1.97 14.52
CA TRP A 12 -4.59 -2.59 14.63
C TRP A 12 -4.53 -4.07 14.30
N ASP A 13 -3.79 -4.43 13.24
CA ASP A 13 -3.63 -5.81 12.83
C ASP A 13 -2.88 -6.63 13.88
N GLY A 14 -1.84 -6.08 14.50
CA GLY A 14 -1.14 -6.72 15.62
C GLY A 14 -2.07 -6.99 16.82
N ILE A 15 -3.01 -6.07 17.12
CA ILE A 15 -4.03 -6.29 18.15
C ILE A 15 -4.96 -7.41 17.73
N TYR A 16 -5.48 -7.39 16.49
CA TYR A 16 -6.38 -8.42 15.98
C TYR A 16 -5.72 -9.79 15.88
N MET A 17 -4.43 -9.86 15.57
CA MET A 17 -3.66 -11.09 15.58
C MET A 17 -3.70 -11.77 16.96
N ILE A 18 -3.53 -11.00 18.04
CA ILE A 18 -3.64 -11.53 19.42
C ILE A 18 -5.07 -11.90 19.74
N LEU A 19 -6.03 -11.03 19.41
CA LEU A 19 -7.46 -11.28 19.70
C LEU A 19 -8.04 -12.47 18.93
N SER A 20 -7.46 -12.81 17.79
CA SER A 20 -7.94 -13.91 16.94
C SER A 20 -7.84 -15.29 17.61
N PHE A 21 -6.92 -15.48 18.56
CA PHE A 21 -6.82 -16.72 19.33
C PHE A 21 -8.02 -16.98 20.24
N ILE A 22 -8.81 -15.95 20.56
CA ILE A 22 -9.96 -16.02 21.47
C ILE A 22 -11.24 -15.42 20.89
N LYS A 23 -11.23 -15.01 19.59
CA LYS A 23 -12.30 -14.21 18.96
C LYS A 23 -12.67 -12.98 19.79
N GLY A 24 -11.65 -12.27 20.27
CA GLY A 24 -11.78 -11.17 21.23
C GLY A 24 -12.55 -9.95 20.71
N TRP A 25 -12.93 -9.90 19.42
CA TRP A 25 -13.84 -8.90 18.84
C TRP A 25 -15.32 -9.15 19.14
N GLY A 26 -15.67 -10.32 19.74
CA GLY A 26 -17.04 -10.63 20.15
C GLY A 26 -17.98 -10.95 18.98
N ALA A 27 -19.29 -10.86 19.27
CA ALA A 27 -20.33 -11.21 18.29
C ALA A 27 -20.52 -10.14 17.19
N ASP A 28 -20.21 -8.89 17.49
CA ASP A 28 -20.32 -7.77 16.54
C ASP A 28 -18.95 -7.11 16.29
N PRO A 29 -18.20 -7.58 15.27
CA PRO A 29 -16.90 -7.03 14.91
C PRO A 29 -16.95 -5.57 14.47
N ASN A 30 -18.06 -5.09 13.91
CA ASN A 30 -18.21 -3.70 13.50
C ASN A 30 -18.21 -2.76 14.73
N THR A 31 -19.08 -3.05 15.70
CA THR A 31 -19.11 -2.28 16.97
C THR A 31 -17.78 -2.40 17.72
N PHE A 32 -17.14 -3.58 17.72
CA PHE A 32 -15.83 -3.75 18.33
C PHE A 32 -14.79 -2.84 17.66
N PHE A 33 -14.66 -2.89 16.34
CA PHE A 33 -13.65 -2.12 15.61
C PHE A 33 -13.88 -0.61 15.75
N THR A 34 -15.11 -0.14 15.48
CA THR A 34 -15.41 1.29 15.42
C THR A 34 -15.55 1.93 16.80
N THR A 35 -16.27 1.26 17.71
CA THR A 35 -16.65 1.86 19.01
C THR A 35 -15.70 1.44 20.13
N THR A 36 -15.25 0.17 20.16
CA THR A 36 -14.43 -0.31 21.28
C THR A 36 -12.95 -0.05 21.04
N LEU A 37 -12.43 -0.42 19.86
CA LEU A 37 -11.00 -0.29 19.55
C LEU A 37 -10.65 1.14 19.10
N LEU A 38 -11.30 1.66 18.07
CA LEU A 38 -11.00 2.99 17.52
C LEU A 38 -11.66 4.11 18.33
N GLN A 39 -12.73 3.79 19.09
CA GLN A 39 -13.54 4.78 19.82
C GLN A 39 -13.93 5.95 18.91
N SER A 40 -14.31 5.61 17.65
CA SER A 40 -14.56 6.58 16.58
C SER A 40 -15.64 7.57 16.99
N SER A 41 -15.32 8.86 16.91
CA SER A 41 -16.24 9.93 17.31
C SER A 41 -16.85 10.67 16.12
N GLY A 42 -16.32 10.44 14.89
CA GLY A 42 -16.72 11.21 13.70
C GLY A 42 -16.39 12.71 13.77
N ASN A 43 -15.71 13.16 14.82
CA ASN A 43 -15.41 14.57 15.05
C ASN A 43 -13.90 14.79 15.20
N TYR A 44 -13.33 15.62 14.31
CA TYR A 44 -11.92 15.98 14.32
C TYR A 44 -11.46 16.72 15.60
N LEU A 45 -12.38 17.31 16.36
CA LEU A 45 -12.07 17.93 17.66
C LEU A 45 -11.61 16.89 18.69
N HIS A 46 -11.89 15.61 18.49
CA HIS A 46 -11.47 14.50 19.34
C HIS A 46 -10.08 13.93 18.98
N LEU A 47 -9.28 14.61 18.17
CA LEU A 47 -7.85 14.29 17.97
C LEU A 47 -7.06 14.21 19.28
N ALA A 48 -7.54 14.86 20.33
CA ALA A 48 -6.93 14.82 21.65
C ALA A 48 -7.25 13.55 22.46
N HIS A 49 -8.24 12.75 22.05
CA HIS A 49 -8.59 11.52 22.76
C HIS A 49 -7.64 10.39 22.35
N PHE A 50 -6.64 10.16 23.17
CA PHE A 50 -5.57 9.21 22.92
C PHE A 50 -5.93 7.80 23.38
N ILE A 51 -5.61 6.79 22.58
CA ILE A 51 -5.93 5.37 22.82
C ILE A 51 -4.62 4.61 23.07
N PRO A 52 -4.23 4.36 24.33
CA PRO A 52 -2.92 3.82 24.69
C PRO A 52 -2.62 2.45 24.07
N ILE A 53 -3.62 1.57 23.93
CA ILE A 53 -3.39 0.24 23.38
C ILE A 53 -2.97 0.28 21.91
N ILE A 54 -3.56 1.19 21.13
CA ILE A 54 -3.17 1.41 19.73
C ILE A 54 -1.75 1.96 19.67
N ALA A 55 -1.42 2.96 20.49
CA ALA A 55 -0.08 3.53 20.56
C ALA A 55 0.99 2.48 20.89
N ILE A 56 0.72 1.62 21.88
CA ILE A 56 1.65 0.53 22.26
C ILE A 56 1.87 -0.42 21.08
N ALA A 57 0.80 -0.84 20.41
CA ALA A 57 0.90 -1.74 19.25
C ALA A 57 1.69 -1.09 18.10
N MET A 58 1.46 0.20 17.83
CA MET A 58 2.23 0.95 16.83
C MET A 58 3.71 1.06 17.21
N ILE A 59 4.03 1.36 18.47
CA ILE A 59 5.42 1.42 18.94
C ILE A 59 6.11 0.08 18.78
N ILE A 60 5.44 -1.03 19.11
CA ILE A 60 5.99 -2.38 18.90
C ILE A 60 6.30 -2.59 17.41
N GLY A 61 5.38 -2.23 16.51
CA GLY A 61 5.60 -2.27 15.06
C GLY A 61 6.82 -1.46 14.64
N TRP A 62 6.96 -0.22 15.11
CA TRP A 62 8.10 0.65 14.82
C TRP A 62 9.42 0.09 15.35
N VAL A 63 9.43 -0.53 16.52
CA VAL A 63 10.63 -1.21 17.06
C VAL A 63 11.04 -2.39 16.19
N ILE A 64 10.09 -3.20 15.72
CA ILE A 64 10.36 -4.31 14.79
C ILE A 64 10.95 -3.76 13.48
N ILE A 65 10.33 -2.72 12.91
CA ILE A 65 10.80 -2.06 11.68
C ILE A 65 12.23 -1.54 11.88
N TRP A 66 12.51 -0.88 13.00
CA TRP A 66 13.85 -0.38 13.31
C TRP A 66 14.87 -1.51 13.38
N PHE A 67 14.54 -2.59 14.09
CA PHE A 67 15.44 -3.75 14.24
C PHE A 67 15.81 -4.39 12.91
N ILE A 68 14.89 -4.40 11.94
CA ILE A 68 15.14 -4.97 10.62
C ILE A 68 15.88 -3.97 9.73
N SER A 69 15.46 -2.71 9.70
CA SER A 69 15.88 -1.72 8.70
C SER A 69 17.25 -1.07 8.98
N HIS A 70 17.71 -1.04 10.24
CA HIS A 70 19.00 -0.43 10.55
C HIS A 70 20.20 -1.27 10.06
N ARG A 71 19.97 -2.53 9.70
CA ARG A 71 20.96 -3.42 9.08
C ARG A 71 21.08 -3.12 7.57
N ASP A 72 22.11 -3.67 6.94
CA ASP A 72 22.24 -3.59 5.48
C ASP A 72 21.04 -4.21 4.78
N LEU A 73 20.73 -3.70 3.58
CA LEU A 73 19.55 -4.12 2.82
C LEU A 73 19.48 -5.64 2.61
N GLU A 74 20.59 -6.27 2.20
CA GLU A 74 20.63 -7.73 2.01
C GLU A 74 20.49 -8.53 3.31
N SER A 75 21.15 -8.11 4.39
CA SER A 75 21.15 -8.81 5.66
C SER A 75 19.90 -8.53 6.50
N GLY A 76 19.26 -7.38 6.30
CA GLY A 76 18.00 -6.97 6.93
C GLY A 76 16.80 -7.37 6.08
N LEU A 77 16.27 -6.41 5.29
CA LEU A 77 15.06 -6.57 4.50
C LEU A 77 15.13 -7.77 3.54
N GLY A 78 16.24 -7.96 2.82
CA GLY A 78 16.36 -9.05 1.85
C GLY A 78 16.23 -10.44 2.47
N ARG A 79 16.84 -10.66 3.64
CA ARG A 79 16.75 -11.94 4.36
C ARG A 79 15.35 -12.16 4.93
N VAL A 80 14.76 -11.12 5.51
CA VAL A 80 13.42 -11.19 6.08
C VAL A 80 12.40 -11.47 4.98
N SER A 81 12.45 -10.76 3.84
CA SER A 81 11.53 -10.98 2.73
C SER A 81 11.64 -12.38 2.12
N LYS A 82 12.85 -12.94 2.01
CA LYS A 82 13.06 -14.33 1.52
C LYS A 82 12.34 -15.37 2.38
N LEU A 83 12.13 -15.09 3.67
CA LEU A 83 11.39 -15.98 4.56
C LEU A 83 9.90 -15.66 4.58
N LEU A 84 9.56 -14.37 4.70
CA LEU A 84 8.17 -13.94 4.94
C LEU A 84 7.29 -14.07 3.69
N VAL A 85 7.80 -13.76 2.49
CA VAL A 85 6.99 -13.81 1.25
C VAL A 85 6.55 -15.24 0.91
N PRO A 86 7.40 -16.28 0.95
CA PRO A 86 6.93 -17.65 0.77
C PRO A 86 5.96 -18.11 1.88
N LEU A 87 6.21 -17.72 3.13
CA LEU A 87 5.32 -18.05 4.24
C LEU A 87 3.92 -17.43 4.03
N LEU A 88 3.87 -16.16 3.67
CA LEU A 88 2.64 -15.45 3.31
C LEU A 88 1.89 -16.17 2.19
N PHE A 89 2.59 -16.55 1.13
CA PHE A 89 1.99 -17.30 0.02
C PHE A 89 1.39 -18.64 0.48
N ILE A 90 2.13 -19.41 1.29
CA ILE A 90 1.64 -20.70 1.81
C ILE A 90 0.37 -20.50 2.66
N ILE A 91 0.38 -19.53 3.56
CA ILE A 91 -0.79 -19.24 4.41
C ILE A 91 -1.98 -18.81 3.53
N MET A 92 -1.76 -17.94 2.54
CA MET A 92 -2.82 -17.52 1.62
C MET A 92 -3.40 -18.70 0.84
N VAL A 93 -2.56 -19.64 0.36
CA VAL A 93 -3.02 -20.86 -0.30
C VAL A 93 -3.94 -21.66 0.61
N VAL A 94 -3.58 -21.82 1.90
CA VAL A 94 -4.44 -22.54 2.86
C VAL A 94 -5.79 -21.84 3.05
N ILE A 95 -5.77 -20.49 3.22
CA ILE A 95 -6.99 -19.70 3.39
C ILE A 95 -7.87 -19.79 2.15
N VAL A 96 -7.32 -19.61 0.95
CA VAL A 96 -8.08 -19.68 -0.31
C VAL A 96 -8.67 -21.08 -0.52
N CYS A 97 -7.86 -22.13 -0.37
CA CYS A 97 -8.34 -23.50 -0.52
C CYS A 97 -9.48 -23.81 0.46
N PHE A 98 -9.36 -23.35 1.71
CA PHE A 98 -10.42 -23.52 2.69
C PHE A 98 -11.68 -22.72 2.30
N SER A 99 -11.51 -21.45 1.90
CA SER A 99 -12.62 -20.57 1.52
C SER A 99 -13.45 -21.14 0.35
N LEU A 100 -12.78 -21.78 -0.61
CA LEU A 100 -13.43 -22.44 -1.75
C LEU A 100 -14.31 -23.63 -1.33
N THR A 101 -14.11 -24.22 -0.16
CA THR A 101 -14.93 -25.33 0.36
C THR A 101 -16.17 -24.83 1.12
N LEU A 102 -16.31 -23.54 1.37
CA LEU A 102 -17.43 -22.99 2.11
C LEU A 102 -18.74 -23.09 1.32
N PRO A 103 -19.87 -23.43 2.00
CA PRO A 103 -21.19 -23.38 1.37
C PRO A 103 -21.47 -21.96 0.84
N GLY A 104 -21.93 -21.84 -0.40
CA GLY A 104 -22.17 -20.51 -1.01
C GLY A 104 -20.95 -19.84 -1.63
N ALA A 105 -19.76 -20.44 -1.57
CA ALA A 105 -18.57 -19.91 -2.24
C ALA A 105 -18.80 -19.64 -3.74
N SER A 106 -19.57 -20.50 -4.42
CA SER A 106 -19.95 -20.32 -5.82
C SER A 106 -20.75 -19.05 -6.10
N ILE A 107 -21.49 -18.52 -5.14
CA ILE A 107 -22.25 -17.27 -5.27
C ILE A 107 -21.26 -16.09 -5.41
N GLY A 108 -20.27 -16.02 -4.54
CA GLY A 108 -19.24 -14.99 -4.61
C GLY A 108 -18.33 -15.11 -5.84
N LEU A 109 -17.96 -16.35 -6.21
CA LEU A 109 -17.18 -16.57 -7.44
C LEU A 109 -17.97 -16.19 -8.70
N ALA A 110 -19.30 -16.41 -8.72
CA ALA A 110 -20.12 -15.94 -9.83
C ALA A 110 -20.09 -14.41 -9.93
N GLU A 111 -20.13 -13.69 -8.83
CA GLU A 111 -20.00 -12.22 -8.81
C GLU A 111 -18.63 -11.77 -9.33
N LEU A 112 -17.56 -12.43 -8.92
CA LEU A 112 -16.20 -12.11 -9.36
C LEU A 112 -16.00 -12.32 -10.88
N PHE A 113 -16.59 -13.38 -11.46
CA PHE A 113 -16.35 -13.79 -12.84
C PHE A 113 -17.49 -13.44 -13.80
N ASN A 114 -18.60 -12.88 -13.32
CA ASN A 114 -19.69 -12.47 -14.21
C ASN A 114 -19.47 -11.02 -14.67
N PRO A 115 -19.04 -10.78 -15.93
CA PRO A 115 -18.68 -9.46 -16.39
C PRO A 115 -19.92 -8.61 -16.64
N ASP A 116 -19.99 -7.43 -16.06
CA ASP A 116 -20.90 -6.37 -16.48
C ASP A 116 -20.18 -5.45 -17.47
N TRP A 117 -20.44 -5.67 -18.76
CA TRP A 117 -19.82 -4.88 -19.83
C TRP A 117 -20.34 -3.44 -19.89
N ALA A 118 -21.48 -3.12 -19.28
CA ALA A 118 -22.05 -1.78 -19.28
C ALA A 118 -21.19 -0.80 -18.47
N VAL A 119 -20.51 -1.28 -17.42
CA VAL A 119 -19.65 -0.44 -16.57
C VAL A 119 -18.41 0.09 -17.29
N LEU A 120 -18.00 -0.49 -18.42
CA LEU A 120 -16.88 0.01 -19.21
C LEU A 120 -17.12 1.41 -19.80
N SER A 121 -18.37 1.86 -19.85
CA SER A 121 -18.71 3.24 -20.23
C SER A 121 -18.56 4.24 -19.07
N ASP A 122 -18.42 3.75 -17.85
CA ASP A 122 -18.22 4.58 -16.67
C ASP A 122 -16.73 4.90 -16.50
N PHE A 123 -16.39 6.19 -16.51
CA PHE A 123 -15.03 6.66 -16.32
C PHE A 123 -14.48 6.32 -14.93
N GLY A 124 -15.34 6.28 -13.91
CA GLY A 124 -14.97 5.93 -12.53
C GLY A 124 -14.34 4.53 -12.41
N ILE A 125 -14.81 3.56 -13.20
CA ILE A 125 -14.26 2.21 -13.23
C ILE A 125 -12.81 2.20 -13.71
N TRP A 126 -12.51 2.97 -14.77
CA TRP A 126 -11.13 3.11 -15.26
C TRP A 126 -10.22 3.79 -14.24
N MET A 127 -10.73 4.83 -13.55
CA MET A 127 -9.99 5.48 -12.46
C MET A 127 -9.64 4.49 -11.34
N ALA A 128 -10.62 3.70 -10.91
CA ALA A 128 -10.42 2.70 -9.87
C ALA A 128 -9.40 1.63 -10.31
N ALA A 129 -9.52 1.11 -11.53
CA ALA A 129 -8.61 0.08 -12.07
C ALA A 129 -7.17 0.59 -12.20
N PHE A 130 -6.97 1.78 -12.74
CA PHE A 130 -5.62 2.35 -12.86
C PHE A 130 -5.04 2.76 -11.52
N GLY A 131 -5.85 3.33 -10.63
CA GLY A 131 -5.46 3.63 -9.26
C GLY A 131 -4.96 2.37 -8.53
N GLN A 132 -5.68 1.27 -8.67
CA GLN A 132 -5.28 -0.03 -8.12
C GLN A 132 -3.92 -0.50 -8.67
N ILE A 133 -3.70 -0.43 -9.99
CA ILE A 133 -2.43 -0.84 -10.60
C ILE A 133 -1.28 0.04 -10.10
N VAL A 134 -1.47 1.34 -10.06
CA VAL A 134 -0.46 2.31 -9.59
C VAL A 134 -0.07 2.01 -8.14
N PHE A 135 -1.06 1.80 -7.27
CA PHE A 135 -0.83 1.49 -5.86
C PHE A 135 -0.19 0.12 -5.66
N SER A 136 -0.73 -0.92 -6.30
CA SER A 136 -0.30 -2.31 -6.17
C SER A 136 1.15 -2.52 -6.63
N LEU A 137 1.55 -1.89 -7.73
CA LEU A 137 2.92 -1.93 -8.24
C LEU A 137 3.83 -0.86 -7.61
N SER A 138 3.33 -0.13 -6.61
CA SER A 138 4.08 0.93 -5.90
C SER A 138 4.70 1.99 -6.83
N LEU A 139 3.98 2.35 -7.91
CA LEU A 139 4.39 3.39 -8.85
C LEU A 139 4.20 4.78 -8.21
N GLY A 140 4.98 5.75 -8.62
CA GLY A 140 4.96 7.10 -8.04
C GLY A 140 5.56 7.22 -6.63
N MET A 141 6.09 6.13 -6.07
CA MET A 141 6.70 6.08 -4.73
C MET A 141 8.23 6.00 -4.76
N SER A 142 8.85 6.00 -5.93
CA SER A 142 10.30 5.82 -6.15
C SER A 142 10.89 4.51 -5.56
N ILE A 143 10.05 3.53 -5.20
CA ILE A 143 10.49 2.26 -4.60
C ILE A 143 11.28 1.45 -5.64
N ALA A 144 10.74 1.31 -6.86
CA ALA A 144 11.37 0.54 -7.93
C ALA A 144 12.74 1.12 -8.30
N PHE A 145 12.87 2.46 -8.36
CA PHE A 145 14.15 3.13 -8.66
C PHE A 145 15.17 2.90 -7.56
N THR A 146 14.75 2.99 -6.31
CA THR A 146 15.63 2.74 -5.16
C THR A 146 16.13 1.31 -5.19
N TYR A 147 15.28 0.32 -5.44
CA TYR A 147 15.71 -1.06 -5.54
C TYR A 147 16.59 -1.32 -6.77
N ALA A 148 16.28 -0.70 -7.91
CA ALA A 148 17.13 -0.79 -9.09
C ALA A 148 18.55 -0.28 -8.83
N SER A 149 18.72 0.77 -8.00
CA SER A 149 20.04 1.29 -7.64
C SER A 149 20.88 0.34 -6.79
N TYR A 150 20.26 -0.66 -6.16
CA TYR A 150 20.94 -1.70 -5.40
C TYR A 150 21.20 -2.98 -6.21
N THR A 151 20.67 -3.07 -7.44
CA THR A 151 20.89 -4.25 -8.27
C THR A 151 22.28 -4.22 -8.91
N LYS A 152 22.76 -5.40 -9.31
CA LYS A 152 24.03 -5.51 -10.02
C LYS A 152 23.91 -4.92 -11.42
N ASP A 153 25.02 -4.41 -11.96
CA ASP A 153 25.06 -3.76 -13.29
C ASP A 153 24.67 -4.71 -14.45
N ASP A 154 24.74 -6.01 -14.27
CA ASP A 154 24.40 -7.02 -15.26
C ASP A 154 22.95 -7.59 -15.11
N ALA A 155 22.17 -7.02 -14.19
CA ALA A 155 20.80 -7.49 -13.94
C ALA A 155 19.86 -7.22 -15.13
N ASP A 156 19.08 -8.22 -15.50
CA ASP A 156 18.02 -8.11 -16.52
C ASP A 156 16.78 -7.42 -15.90
N LEU A 157 16.78 -6.10 -15.91
CA LEU A 157 15.71 -5.31 -15.31
C LEU A 157 14.37 -5.49 -16.04
N ILE A 158 14.37 -5.70 -17.37
CA ILE A 158 13.14 -5.88 -18.14
C ILE A 158 12.42 -7.15 -17.70
N THR A 159 13.12 -8.27 -17.73
CA THR A 159 12.55 -9.57 -17.35
C THR A 159 12.13 -9.59 -15.88
N ASN A 160 12.93 -8.98 -14.99
CA ASN A 160 12.59 -8.86 -13.57
C ASN A 160 11.31 -8.05 -13.35
N THR A 161 11.18 -6.88 -14.00
CA THR A 161 10.00 -6.02 -13.85
C THR A 161 8.72 -6.71 -14.34
N ILE A 162 8.78 -7.35 -15.52
CA ILE A 162 7.63 -8.10 -16.06
C ILE A 162 7.26 -9.24 -15.11
N SER A 163 8.25 -9.99 -14.62
CA SER A 163 8.02 -11.09 -13.67
C SER A 163 7.36 -10.63 -12.38
N ILE A 164 7.80 -9.49 -11.83
CA ILE A 164 7.22 -8.89 -10.61
C ILE A 164 5.76 -8.48 -10.89
N ALA A 165 5.50 -7.77 -11.99
CA ALA A 165 4.15 -7.32 -12.34
C ALA A 165 3.18 -8.50 -12.53
N LEU A 166 3.60 -9.54 -13.24
CA LEU A 166 2.80 -10.75 -13.44
C LEU A 166 2.56 -11.50 -12.12
N ALA A 167 3.61 -11.70 -11.31
CA ALA A 167 3.49 -12.37 -10.02
C ALA A 167 2.55 -11.63 -9.08
N ASN A 168 2.63 -10.29 -9.04
CA ASN A 168 1.72 -9.44 -8.28
C ASN A 168 0.27 -9.64 -8.71
N SER A 169 -0.02 -9.50 -10.01
CA SER A 169 -1.38 -9.66 -10.53
C SER A 169 -1.93 -11.08 -10.33
N LEU A 170 -1.09 -12.11 -10.48
CA LEU A 170 -1.49 -13.49 -10.22
C LEU A 170 -1.84 -13.69 -8.73
N PHE A 171 -1.04 -13.12 -7.82
CA PHE A 171 -1.30 -13.21 -6.39
C PHE A 171 -2.59 -12.50 -5.99
N GLU A 172 -2.85 -11.28 -6.51
CA GLU A 172 -4.07 -10.52 -6.27
C GLU A 172 -5.32 -11.29 -6.74
N ASN A 173 -5.29 -11.81 -7.97
CA ASN A 173 -6.39 -12.60 -8.51
C ASN A 173 -6.60 -13.91 -7.72
N PHE A 174 -5.51 -14.56 -7.29
CA PHE A 174 -5.59 -15.73 -6.45
C PHE A 174 -6.22 -15.41 -5.08
N ALA A 175 -5.80 -14.32 -4.43
CA ALA A 175 -6.38 -13.87 -3.16
C ALA A 175 -7.86 -13.50 -3.31
N ALA A 176 -8.26 -12.88 -4.44
CA ALA A 176 -9.64 -12.53 -4.74
C ALA A 176 -10.57 -13.76 -4.74
N LEU A 177 -10.10 -14.93 -5.19
CA LEU A 177 -10.87 -16.18 -5.10
C LEU A 177 -11.29 -16.47 -3.65
N GLY A 178 -10.36 -16.30 -2.70
CA GLY A 178 -10.64 -16.50 -1.29
C GLY A 178 -11.64 -15.48 -0.74
N VAL A 179 -11.40 -14.19 -1.02
CA VAL A 179 -12.25 -13.08 -0.55
C VAL A 179 -13.68 -13.26 -1.06
N PHE A 180 -13.87 -13.44 -2.36
CA PHE A 180 -15.20 -13.59 -2.94
C PHE A 180 -15.90 -14.88 -2.49
N SER A 181 -15.17 -15.98 -2.30
CA SER A 181 -15.74 -17.20 -1.72
C SER A 181 -16.29 -16.96 -0.30
N ILE A 182 -15.58 -16.18 0.52
CA ILE A 182 -16.01 -15.79 1.85
C ILE A 182 -17.24 -14.86 1.78
N LEU A 183 -17.24 -13.88 0.90
CA LEU A 183 -18.39 -12.99 0.68
C LEU A 183 -19.62 -13.78 0.19
N GLY A 184 -19.44 -14.77 -0.68
CA GLY A 184 -20.51 -15.67 -1.10
C GLY A 184 -21.08 -16.49 0.05
N TYR A 185 -20.23 -16.97 0.95
CA TYR A 185 -20.69 -17.63 2.18
C TYR A 185 -21.50 -16.69 3.07
N MET A 186 -21.02 -15.45 3.30
CA MET A 186 -21.76 -14.44 4.05
C MET A 186 -23.10 -14.09 3.41
N SER A 187 -23.13 -13.93 2.08
CA SER A 187 -24.35 -13.68 1.31
C SER A 187 -25.39 -14.79 1.53
N MET A 188 -24.95 -16.04 1.49
CA MET A 188 -25.83 -17.19 1.73
C MET A 188 -26.37 -17.19 3.17
N GLN A 189 -25.56 -16.80 4.17
CA GLN A 189 -25.96 -16.80 5.58
C GLN A 189 -26.89 -15.62 5.94
N SER A 190 -26.63 -14.44 5.39
CA SER A 190 -27.36 -13.20 5.70
C SER A 190 -28.56 -12.94 4.79
N GLY A 191 -28.59 -13.57 3.61
CA GLY A 191 -29.57 -13.25 2.57
C GLY A 191 -29.30 -11.90 1.85
N THR A 192 -28.15 -11.27 2.12
CA THR A 192 -27.74 -10.00 1.51
C THR A 192 -26.96 -10.26 0.24
N ALA A 193 -27.15 -9.47 -0.83
CA ALA A 193 -26.39 -9.63 -2.06
C ALA A 193 -24.89 -9.42 -1.84
N VAL A 194 -24.04 -10.15 -2.59
CA VAL A 194 -22.58 -10.02 -2.47
C VAL A 194 -22.14 -8.58 -2.71
N ALA A 195 -22.72 -7.90 -3.70
CA ALA A 195 -22.41 -6.50 -4.02
C ALA A 195 -22.60 -5.54 -2.83
N ASP A 196 -23.59 -5.80 -1.96
CA ASP A 196 -23.88 -5.00 -0.76
C ASP A 196 -22.96 -5.34 0.43
N LEU A 197 -22.29 -6.50 0.37
CA LEU A 197 -21.34 -6.96 1.38
C LEU A 197 -19.90 -6.55 1.05
N VAL A 198 -19.64 -6.20 -0.21
CA VAL A 198 -18.31 -5.78 -0.65
C VAL A 198 -17.91 -4.52 0.07
N THR A 199 -16.79 -4.59 0.75
CA THR A 199 -16.12 -3.44 1.35
C THR A 199 -14.62 -3.55 1.10
N GLN A 200 -13.92 -2.45 1.23
CA GLN A 200 -12.48 -2.38 0.96
C GLN A 200 -11.70 -1.86 2.16
N GLY A 201 -10.38 -1.97 2.08
CA GLY A 201 -9.48 -1.44 3.08
C GLY A 201 -9.68 -2.04 4.46
N THR A 202 -9.73 -1.19 5.47
CA THR A 202 -9.82 -1.59 6.88
C THR A 202 -11.14 -2.26 7.24
N GLY A 203 -12.24 -1.91 6.56
CA GLY A 203 -13.53 -2.56 6.75
C GLY A 203 -13.48 -4.05 6.38
N LEU A 204 -12.86 -4.39 5.25
CA LEU A 204 -12.70 -5.79 4.85
C LEU A 204 -11.88 -6.57 5.90
N VAL A 205 -10.73 -6.04 6.31
CA VAL A 205 -9.80 -6.75 7.21
C VAL A 205 -10.33 -6.87 8.63
N PHE A 206 -10.89 -5.79 9.20
CA PHE A 206 -11.19 -5.71 10.63
C PHE A 206 -12.68 -5.90 10.98
N ILE A 207 -13.56 -5.93 9.97
CA ILE A 207 -15.00 -6.17 10.18
C ILE A 207 -15.46 -7.44 9.47
N VAL A 208 -15.23 -7.53 8.14
CA VAL A 208 -15.75 -8.65 7.34
C VAL A 208 -15.09 -9.97 7.73
N TYR A 209 -13.77 -10.05 7.74
CA TYR A 209 -13.06 -11.28 8.11
C TYR A 209 -13.36 -11.74 9.53
N PRO A 210 -13.34 -10.89 10.58
CA PRO A 210 -13.79 -11.28 11.92
C PRO A 210 -15.23 -11.80 11.98
N THR A 211 -16.15 -11.19 11.21
CA THR A 211 -17.53 -11.68 11.10
C THR A 211 -17.57 -13.10 10.53
N VAL A 212 -16.77 -13.38 9.52
CA VAL A 212 -16.64 -14.74 8.95
C VAL A 212 -16.06 -15.71 9.99
N PHE A 213 -15.01 -15.31 10.70
CA PHE A 213 -14.42 -16.16 11.74
C PHE A 213 -15.41 -16.48 12.86
N ASN A 214 -16.39 -15.62 13.13
CA ASN A 214 -17.43 -15.92 14.11
C ASN A 214 -18.30 -17.10 13.69
N VAL A 215 -18.54 -17.31 12.38
CA VAL A 215 -19.41 -18.37 11.87
C VAL A 215 -18.67 -19.64 11.45
N LEU A 216 -17.33 -19.61 11.39
CA LEU A 216 -16.51 -20.78 11.02
C LEU A 216 -16.29 -21.80 12.15
N GLY A 217 -16.91 -21.63 13.32
CA GLY A 217 -16.76 -22.56 14.44
C GLY A 217 -15.31 -22.65 14.92
N ASP A 218 -14.81 -23.89 15.13
CA ASP A 218 -13.47 -24.13 15.67
C ASP A 218 -12.34 -23.81 14.68
N TRP A 219 -12.60 -23.84 13.40
CA TRP A 219 -11.63 -23.46 12.38
C TRP A 219 -11.15 -22.01 12.51
N ALA A 220 -11.97 -21.14 13.06
CA ALA A 220 -11.63 -19.75 13.28
C ALA A 220 -10.42 -19.56 14.20
N TYR A 221 -10.20 -20.46 15.18
CA TYR A 221 -9.06 -20.39 16.09
C TYR A 221 -7.72 -20.71 15.41
N ILE A 222 -7.74 -21.28 14.21
CA ILE A 222 -6.57 -21.54 13.39
C ILE A 222 -6.47 -20.50 12.26
N LEU A 223 -7.57 -20.33 11.49
CA LEU A 223 -7.56 -19.46 10.32
C LEU A 223 -7.48 -17.98 10.67
N GLY A 224 -8.08 -17.55 11.78
CA GLY A 224 -8.01 -16.18 12.24
C GLY A 224 -6.57 -15.71 12.53
N PRO A 225 -5.82 -16.39 13.42
CA PRO A 225 -4.42 -16.07 13.65
C PRO A 225 -3.55 -16.15 12.39
N MET A 226 -3.78 -17.14 11.52
CA MET A 226 -3.06 -17.26 10.25
C MET A 226 -3.33 -16.06 9.33
N PHE A 227 -4.59 -15.65 9.22
CA PHE A 227 -4.98 -14.51 8.40
C PHE A 227 -4.31 -13.21 8.88
N PHE A 228 -4.48 -12.86 10.17
CA PHE A 228 -3.89 -11.64 10.72
C PHE A 228 -2.36 -11.68 10.72
N LEU A 229 -1.74 -12.84 10.95
CA LEU A 229 -0.30 -13.01 10.76
C LEU A 229 0.11 -12.70 9.31
N THR A 230 -0.65 -13.18 8.33
CA THR A 230 -0.40 -12.89 6.90
C THR A 230 -0.46 -11.40 6.61
N VAL A 231 -1.52 -10.73 7.08
CA VAL A 231 -1.70 -9.28 6.90
C VAL A 231 -0.59 -8.51 7.60
N TYR A 232 -0.22 -8.90 8.83
CA TYR A 232 0.87 -8.26 9.58
C TYR A 232 2.22 -8.36 8.86
N LEU A 233 2.55 -9.56 8.36
CA LEU A 233 3.81 -9.79 7.64
C LEU A 233 3.84 -9.02 6.31
N ALA A 234 2.73 -8.99 5.57
CA ALA A 234 2.59 -8.19 4.36
C ALA A 234 2.74 -6.69 4.66
N GLY A 235 2.07 -6.20 5.70
CA GLY A 235 2.16 -4.81 6.14
C GLY A 235 3.56 -4.42 6.57
N LEU A 236 4.25 -5.29 7.31
CA LEU A 236 5.62 -5.08 7.75
C LEU A 236 6.59 -4.93 6.56
N THR A 237 6.51 -5.83 5.57
CA THR A 237 7.35 -5.74 4.37
C THR A 237 7.06 -4.49 3.55
N SER A 238 5.79 -4.06 3.48
CA SER A 238 5.37 -2.84 2.78
C SER A 238 5.93 -1.57 3.42
N ILE A 239 5.87 -1.44 4.75
CA ILE A 239 6.47 -0.28 5.45
C ILE A 239 7.99 -0.25 5.25
N LEU A 240 8.66 -1.39 5.37
CA LEU A 240 10.09 -1.49 5.14
C LEU A 240 10.48 -1.04 3.73
N SER A 241 9.68 -1.39 2.73
CA SER A 241 9.91 -0.95 1.35
C SER A 241 9.63 0.54 1.15
N THR A 242 8.61 1.08 1.80
CA THR A 242 8.21 2.49 1.65
C THR A 242 9.21 3.46 2.31
N ILE A 243 9.92 3.04 3.36
CA ILE A 243 10.93 3.88 4.04
C ILE A 243 12.25 3.97 3.25
N GLU A 244 12.57 2.97 2.40
CA GLU A 244 13.84 2.89 1.67
C GLU A 244 14.11 4.09 0.75
N PRO A 245 13.18 4.56 -0.12
CA PRO A 245 13.43 5.70 -0.99
C PRO A 245 13.79 6.97 -0.23
N LEU A 246 13.09 7.22 0.87
CA LEU A 246 13.35 8.38 1.71
C LEU A 246 14.71 8.26 2.41
N SER A 247 15.02 7.07 2.92
CA SER A 247 16.32 6.78 3.53
C SER A 247 17.47 6.94 2.53
N PHE A 248 17.31 6.39 1.31
CA PHE A 248 18.28 6.50 0.23
C PHE A 248 18.56 7.97 -0.13
N SER A 249 17.50 8.77 -0.30
CA SER A 249 17.62 10.20 -0.62
C SER A 249 18.36 10.98 0.48
N ILE A 250 18.02 10.73 1.75
CA ILE A 250 18.67 11.39 2.89
C ILE A 250 20.14 10.97 3.02
N GLN A 251 20.44 9.68 2.87
CA GLN A 251 21.82 9.17 2.90
C GLN A 251 22.67 9.85 1.83
N ASN A 252 22.18 9.88 0.59
CA ASN A 252 22.91 10.47 -0.54
C ASN A 252 23.07 11.98 -0.41
N LYS A 253 22.04 12.71 0.02
CA LYS A 253 22.11 14.17 0.13
C LYS A 253 23.00 14.63 1.28
N PHE A 254 22.84 14.01 2.47
CA PHE A 254 23.51 14.48 3.70
C PHE A 254 24.72 13.66 4.11
N ASN A 255 25.09 12.64 3.33
CA ASN A 255 26.19 11.73 3.61
C ASN A 255 26.07 11.08 5.00
N PHE A 256 24.85 10.65 5.36
CA PHE A 256 24.60 9.96 6.62
C PHE A 256 24.73 8.44 6.46
N SER A 257 25.17 7.77 7.50
CA SER A 257 25.14 6.31 7.53
C SER A 257 23.70 5.79 7.56
N ARG A 258 23.48 4.60 6.99
CA ARG A 258 22.18 3.93 6.96
C ARG A 258 21.55 3.83 8.36
N SER A 259 22.29 3.33 9.33
CA SER A 259 21.81 3.17 10.71
C SER A 259 21.32 4.47 11.31
N LYS A 260 22.08 5.57 11.14
CA LYS A 260 21.70 6.91 11.62
C LYS A 260 20.42 7.40 10.92
N THR A 261 20.36 7.26 9.60
CA THR A 261 19.21 7.71 8.82
C THR A 261 17.94 6.95 9.21
N MET A 262 18.02 5.62 9.26
CA MET A 262 16.89 4.79 9.65
C MET A 262 16.41 5.09 11.07
N THR A 263 17.33 5.28 12.01
CA THR A 263 16.96 5.62 13.39
C THR A 263 16.22 6.96 13.47
N ILE A 264 16.70 7.99 12.76
CA ILE A 264 16.03 9.30 12.71
C ILE A 264 14.65 9.17 12.08
N LEU A 265 14.54 8.52 10.92
CA LEU A 265 13.27 8.35 10.21
C LEU A 265 12.23 7.60 11.04
N ILE A 266 12.66 6.56 11.75
CA ILE A 266 11.75 5.75 12.57
C ILE A 266 11.30 6.52 13.81
N ILE A 267 12.20 7.23 14.50
CA ILE A 267 11.81 8.06 15.66
C ILE A 267 10.83 9.16 15.22
N VAL A 268 11.14 9.88 14.14
CA VAL A 268 10.26 10.94 13.62
C VAL A 268 8.94 10.35 13.11
N GLY A 269 9.01 9.25 12.34
CA GLY A 269 7.83 8.56 11.82
C GLY A 269 6.93 8.05 12.95
N ALA A 270 7.50 7.42 13.98
CA ALA A 270 6.78 6.95 15.15
C ALA A 270 6.11 8.12 15.90
N ALA A 271 6.84 9.22 16.14
CA ALA A 271 6.29 10.38 16.82
C ALA A 271 5.10 10.99 16.06
N ILE A 272 5.23 11.19 14.74
CA ILE A 272 4.15 11.76 13.93
C ILE A 272 2.96 10.79 13.83
N SER A 273 3.24 9.48 13.73
CA SER A 273 2.18 8.47 13.60
C SER A 273 1.28 8.36 14.83
N MET A 274 1.70 8.85 15.99
CA MET A 274 0.87 8.83 17.21
C MET A 274 -0.46 9.58 17.06
N ILE A 275 -0.60 10.47 16.08
CA ILE A 275 -1.89 11.10 15.73
C ILE A 275 -2.95 10.05 15.33
N TYR A 276 -2.52 8.91 14.82
CA TYR A 276 -3.39 7.78 14.49
C TYR A 276 -3.67 6.84 15.68
N ALA A 277 -3.15 7.14 16.85
CA ALA A 277 -3.53 6.50 18.11
C ALA A 277 -4.63 7.31 18.84
N THR A 278 -5.52 7.94 18.10
CA THR A 278 -6.62 8.77 18.62
C THR A 278 -7.96 8.31 18.09
N SER A 279 -9.05 8.77 18.68
CA SER A 279 -10.43 8.41 18.27
C SER A 279 -10.85 8.98 16.91
N PHE A 280 -10.02 9.79 16.29
CA PHE A 280 -10.22 10.29 14.92
C PHE A 280 -9.37 9.53 13.88
N ALA A 281 -8.64 8.51 14.29
CA ALA A 281 -7.68 7.79 13.44
C ALA A 281 -8.30 7.21 12.17
N GLY A 282 -9.49 6.63 12.26
CA GLY A 282 -10.18 6.01 11.11
C GLY A 282 -10.52 7.03 10.02
N ASP A 283 -11.12 8.15 10.40
CA ASP A 283 -11.49 9.22 9.46
C ASP A 283 -10.23 9.88 8.88
N LEU A 284 -9.25 10.20 9.71
CA LEU A 284 -7.99 10.79 9.28
C LEU A 284 -7.25 9.89 8.28
N LEU A 285 -7.22 8.58 8.55
CA LEU A 285 -6.65 7.60 7.64
C LEU A 285 -7.36 7.65 6.29
N GLY A 286 -8.69 7.60 6.28
CA GLY A 286 -9.49 7.65 5.05
C GLY A 286 -9.22 8.93 4.24
N PHE A 287 -9.14 10.08 4.90
CA PHE A 287 -8.88 11.36 4.21
C PHE A 287 -7.48 11.43 3.61
N VAL A 288 -6.45 11.01 4.37
CA VAL A 288 -5.07 11.02 3.89
C VAL A 288 -4.85 9.96 2.81
N ASP A 289 -5.45 8.78 2.95
CA ASP A 289 -5.37 7.71 1.96
C ASP A 289 -6.02 8.10 0.63
N THR A 290 -7.20 8.73 0.68
CA THR A 290 -7.87 9.29 -0.52
C THR A 290 -6.97 10.31 -1.23
N PHE A 291 -6.37 11.25 -0.49
CA PHE A 291 -5.42 12.20 -1.05
C PHE A 291 -4.23 11.51 -1.73
N ILE A 292 -3.64 10.53 -1.06
CA ILE A 292 -2.47 9.82 -1.58
C ILE A 292 -2.84 9.07 -2.86
N ASN A 293 -3.91 8.27 -2.86
CA ASN A 293 -4.24 7.39 -3.98
C ASN A 293 -4.79 8.14 -5.18
N GLN A 294 -5.66 9.13 -4.97
CA GLN A 294 -6.32 9.84 -6.07
C GLN A 294 -5.53 11.04 -6.59
N ILE A 295 -4.64 11.62 -5.77
CA ILE A 295 -3.95 12.84 -6.15
C ILE A 295 -2.43 12.66 -6.18
N ALA A 296 -1.81 12.28 -5.06
CA ALA A 296 -0.36 12.36 -4.93
C ALA A 296 0.38 11.29 -5.75
N LEU A 297 -0.07 10.04 -5.73
CA LEU A 297 0.58 8.96 -6.46
C LEU A 297 0.44 9.09 -7.97
N LEU A 298 -0.76 9.43 -8.45
CA LEU A 298 -0.97 9.65 -9.88
C LEU A 298 -0.11 10.81 -10.40
N PHE A 299 -0.02 11.89 -9.64
CA PHE A 299 0.91 12.99 -9.96
C PHE A 299 2.36 12.51 -9.96
N GLY A 300 2.76 11.70 -8.98
CA GLY A 300 4.08 11.10 -8.92
C GLY A 300 4.44 10.31 -10.17
N VAL A 301 3.52 9.48 -10.67
CA VAL A 301 3.71 8.69 -11.92
C VAL A 301 3.85 9.59 -13.13
N ILE A 302 3.07 10.69 -13.22
CA ILE A 302 3.22 11.67 -14.31
C ILE A 302 4.63 12.27 -14.28
N VAL A 303 5.10 12.69 -13.10
CA VAL A 303 6.45 13.23 -12.91
C VAL A 303 7.53 12.22 -13.27
N GLU A 304 7.37 10.96 -12.85
CA GLU A 304 8.28 9.86 -13.22
C GLU A 304 8.35 9.69 -14.74
N CYS A 305 7.20 9.65 -15.43
CA CYS A 305 7.16 9.56 -16.89
C CYS A 305 7.90 10.75 -17.56
N VAL A 306 7.70 11.96 -17.07
CA VAL A 306 8.37 13.16 -17.61
C VAL A 306 9.87 13.07 -17.40
N ILE A 307 10.32 12.72 -16.21
CA ILE A 307 11.75 12.59 -15.89
C ILE A 307 12.41 11.55 -16.80
N PHE A 308 11.87 10.31 -16.84
CA PHE A 308 12.53 9.23 -17.56
C PHE A 308 12.39 9.30 -19.08
N ALA A 309 11.24 9.77 -19.58
CA ALA A 309 11.04 9.79 -21.02
C ALA A 309 11.57 11.06 -21.71
N TRP A 310 11.54 12.21 -21.02
CA TRP A 310 11.90 13.50 -21.62
C TRP A 310 13.26 14.02 -21.15
N ILE A 311 13.53 13.99 -19.83
CA ILE A 311 14.79 14.53 -19.29
C ILE A 311 15.93 13.53 -19.53
N PHE A 312 15.77 12.26 -19.11
CA PHE A 312 16.77 11.21 -19.30
C PHE A 312 16.80 10.65 -20.72
N LYS A 313 15.85 11.01 -21.59
CA LYS A 313 15.68 10.54 -22.97
C LYS A 313 15.42 9.03 -23.06
N ALA A 314 14.17 8.68 -23.28
CA ALA A 314 13.70 7.29 -23.34
C ALA A 314 14.52 6.40 -24.32
N ASP A 315 15.05 7.00 -25.41
CA ASP A 315 15.87 6.26 -26.39
C ASP A 315 17.16 5.72 -25.76
N LYS A 316 17.87 6.55 -24.99
CA LYS A 316 19.10 6.12 -24.30
C LYS A 316 18.80 5.06 -23.23
N LEU A 317 17.67 5.22 -22.53
CA LEU A 317 17.26 4.29 -21.50
C LEU A 317 16.93 2.91 -22.09
N ILE A 318 16.24 2.87 -23.23
CA ILE A 318 15.85 1.61 -23.89
C ILE A 318 17.08 0.87 -24.40
N ASP A 319 18.06 1.57 -24.94
CA ASP A 319 19.31 0.95 -25.41
C ASP A 319 20.09 0.31 -24.25
N PHE A 320 20.17 1.02 -23.12
CA PHE A 320 20.79 0.50 -21.90
C PHE A 320 20.04 -0.75 -21.39
N LEU A 321 18.72 -0.68 -21.22
CA LEU A 321 17.91 -1.80 -20.76
C LEU A 321 18.02 -3.01 -21.69
N ASN A 322 17.93 -2.77 -22.99
CA ASN A 322 18.09 -3.81 -24.01
C ASN A 322 19.48 -4.44 -24.04
N SER A 323 20.53 -3.68 -23.72
CA SER A 323 21.88 -4.24 -23.65
C SER A 323 22.04 -5.28 -22.54
N LYS A 324 21.27 -5.15 -21.47
CA LYS A 324 21.30 -6.04 -20.29
C LYS A 324 20.28 -7.18 -20.36
N SER A 325 19.19 -7.02 -21.07
CA SER A 325 18.16 -8.05 -21.17
C SER A 325 18.60 -9.17 -22.12
N LYS A 326 18.35 -10.42 -21.68
CA LYS A 326 18.69 -11.65 -22.42
C LYS A 326 17.50 -12.21 -23.20
N THR A 327 16.28 -11.90 -22.79
CA THR A 327 15.06 -12.56 -23.27
C THR A 327 14.13 -11.59 -24.01
N ILE A 328 13.78 -10.48 -23.41
CA ILE A 328 12.80 -9.53 -23.92
C ILE A 328 13.50 -8.25 -24.32
N LYS A 329 13.20 -7.74 -25.51
CA LYS A 329 13.69 -6.46 -25.99
C LYS A 329 12.53 -5.47 -26.11
N LEU A 330 12.74 -4.27 -25.60
CA LEU A 330 11.80 -3.17 -25.77
C LEU A 330 12.02 -2.53 -27.14
N GLY A 331 10.93 -2.18 -27.82
CA GLY A 331 10.94 -1.51 -29.10
C GLY A 331 10.47 -0.05 -29.00
N TRP A 332 10.36 0.60 -30.16
CA TRP A 332 9.85 1.98 -30.27
C TRP A 332 8.45 2.16 -29.66
N TRP A 333 7.64 1.12 -29.67
CA TRP A 333 6.30 1.11 -29.07
C TRP A 333 6.34 1.45 -27.58
N TRP A 334 7.36 0.98 -26.85
CA TRP A 334 7.54 1.28 -25.44
C TRP A 334 7.82 2.79 -25.21
N ILE A 335 8.66 3.37 -26.09
CA ILE A 335 8.93 4.83 -26.04
C ILE A 335 7.62 5.60 -26.26
N LEU A 336 6.82 5.21 -27.25
CA LEU A 336 5.54 5.85 -27.55
C LEU A 336 4.58 5.78 -26.33
N ILE A 337 4.50 4.61 -25.68
CA ILE A 337 3.67 4.43 -24.50
C ILE A 337 4.14 5.31 -23.35
N VAL A 338 5.42 5.20 -22.94
CA VAL A 338 5.91 5.88 -21.73
C VAL A 338 6.04 7.40 -21.93
N LYS A 339 6.33 7.84 -23.15
CA LYS A 339 6.54 9.26 -23.46
C LYS A 339 5.24 10.01 -23.69
N TYR A 340 4.22 9.38 -24.28
CA TYR A 340 3.01 10.09 -24.72
C TYR A 340 1.74 9.47 -24.18
N ILE A 341 1.49 8.19 -24.41
CA ILE A 341 0.19 7.56 -24.10
C ILE A 341 -0.04 7.54 -22.58
N LEU A 342 0.92 7.02 -21.83
CA LEU A 342 0.78 6.83 -20.40
C LEU A 342 0.63 8.17 -19.63
N PRO A 343 1.49 9.19 -19.81
CA PRO A 343 1.34 10.45 -19.08
C PRO A 343 0.05 11.20 -19.45
N ILE A 344 -0.41 11.14 -20.72
CA ILE A 344 -1.68 11.74 -21.12
C ILE A 344 -2.84 11.02 -20.41
N PHE A 345 -2.85 9.69 -20.48
CA PHE A 345 -3.92 8.89 -19.90
C PHE A 345 -4.01 9.05 -18.38
N ILE A 346 -2.87 8.97 -17.69
CA ILE A 346 -2.81 9.19 -16.24
C ILE A 346 -3.19 10.63 -15.86
N SER A 347 -2.83 11.63 -16.69
CA SER A 347 -3.25 13.01 -16.44
C SER A 347 -4.76 13.18 -16.52
N ILE A 348 -5.43 12.51 -17.45
CA ILE A 348 -6.91 12.52 -17.54
C ILE A 348 -7.52 11.89 -16.29
N ILE A 349 -6.99 10.73 -15.86
CA ILE A 349 -7.45 10.07 -14.64
C ILE A 349 -7.19 10.94 -13.40
N TRP A 350 -6.03 11.56 -13.31
CA TRP A 350 -5.67 12.46 -12.21
C TRP A 350 -6.58 13.67 -12.09
N ILE A 351 -6.90 14.32 -13.22
CA ILE A 351 -7.85 15.45 -13.27
C ILE A 351 -9.25 14.96 -12.84
N GLY A 352 -9.68 13.81 -13.34
CA GLY A 352 -10.95 13.17 -12.94
C GLY A 352 -11.00 12.90 -11.43
N GLY A 353 -9.95 12.35 -10.85
CA GLY A 353 -9.85 12.12 -9.41
C GLY A 353 -9.93 13.40 -8.57
N ILE A 354 -9.27 14.48 -9.01
CA ILE A 354 -9.39 15.79 -8.35
C ILE A 354 -10.83 16.30 -8.40
N ILE A 355 -11.47 16.22 -9.56
CA ILE A 355 -12.88 16.66 -9.73
C ILE A 355 -13.80 15.85 -8.83
N ASP A 356 -13.60 14.54 -8.76
CA ASP A 356 -14.40 13.65 -7.91
C ASP A 356 -14.22 14.02 -6.43
N VAL A 357 -12.99 14.17 -5.95
CA VAL A 357 -12.71 14.61 -4.57
C VAL A 357 -13.36 15.96 -4.28
N VAL A 358 -13.27 16.93 -5.17
CA VAL A 358 -13.86 18.26 -4.95
C VAL A 358 -15.39 18.21 -4.89
N ASN A 359 -16.02 17.34 -5.69
CA ASN A 359 -17.49 17.25 -5.77
C ASN A 359 -18.11 16.38 -4.67
N SER A 360 -17.41 15.33 -4.23
CA SER A 360 -17.94 14.34 -3.29
C SER A 360 -17.49 14.55 -1.84
N ALA A 361 -16.34 15.24 -1.63
CA ALA A 361 -15.76 15.39 -0.31
C ALA A 361 -16.55 16.34 0.59
N THR A 362 -16.62 16.00 1.87
CA THR A 362 -17.07 16.94 2.91
C THR A 362 -16.07 18.09 3.06
N ILE A 363 -16.49 19.22 3.63
CA ILE A 363 -15.59 20.36 3.93
C ILE A 363 -14.41 19.91 4.79
N THR A 364 -14.66 19.04 5.75
CA THR A 364 -13.59 18.48 6.61
C THR A 364 -12.57 17.70 5.79
N GLN A 365 -13.02 16.78 4.96
CA GLN A 365 -12.16 15.98 4.08
C GLN A 365 -11.35 16.87 3.13
N LEU A 366 -11.98 17.88 2.52
CA LEU A 366 -11.31 18.83 1.63
C LEU A 366 -10.20 19.60 2.35
N ASN A 367 -10.46 20.06 3.60
CA ASN A 367 -9.46 20.74 4.41
C ASN A 367 -8.26 19.83 4.71
N PHE A 368 -8.49 18.55 5.08
CA PHE A 368 -7.41 17.60 5.29
C PHE A 368 -6.65 17.27 4.00
N THR A 369 -7.32 17.20 2.85
CA THR A 369 -6.70 17.05 1.54
C THR A 369 -5.76 18.22 1.23
N ILE A 370 -6.20 19.46 1.44
CA ILE A 370 -5.39 20.67 1.23
C ILE A 370 -4.20 20.70 2.20
N VAL A 371 -4.41 20.41 3.48
CA VAL A 371 -3.33 20.35 4.48
C VAL A 371 -2.31 19.27 4.10
N SER A 372 -2.76 18.11 3.65
CA SER A 372 -1.88 17.04 3.19
C SER A 372 -1.03 17.44 1.99
N ALA A 373 -1.64 18.15 1.02
CA ALA A 373 -0.92 18.69 -0.13
C ALA A 373 0.14 19.73 0.29
N ILE A 374 -0.22 20.67 1.16
CA ILE A 374 0.71 21.68 1.69
C ILE A 374 1.86 21.02 2.44
N LEU A 375 1.59 20.03 3.29
CA LEU A 375 2.62 19.29 4.03
C LEU A 375 3.57 18.53 3.10
N LEU A 376 3.02 17.86 2.08
CA LEU A 376 3.83 17.11 1.12
C LEU A 376 4.73 18.04 0.29
N LEU A 377 4.16 19.09 -0.29
CA LEU A 377 4.90 20.05 -1.10
C LEU A 377 5.89 20.85 -0.25
N GLY A 378 5.48 21.28 0.94
CA GLY A 378 6.34 21.99 1.89
C GLY A 378 7.54 21.15 2.34
N ALA A 379 7.31 19.89 2.70
CA ALA A 379 8.39 18.98 3.07
C ALA A 379 9.35 18.73 1.89
N SER A 380 8.82 18.56 0.67
CA SER A 380 9.63 18.39 -0.54
C SER A 380 10.45 19.63 -0.85
N LEU A 381 9.86 20.82 -0.72
CA LEU A 381 10.55 22.09 -0.93
C LEU A 381 11.66 22.30 0.11
N VAL A 382 11.36 22.07 1.39
CA VAL A 382 12.36 22.16 2.46
C VAL A 382 13.50 21.19 2.20
N PHE A 383 13.20 19.92 1.87
CA PHE A 383 14.23 18.95 1.54
C PHE A 383 15.10 19.41 0.35
N THR A 384 14.51 20.01 -0.68
CA THR A 384 15.22 20.49 -1.85
C THR A 384 16.13 21.67 -1.51
N LEU A 385 15.66 22.64 -0.71
CA LEU A 385 16.40 23.85 -0.35
C LEU A 385 17.51 23.62 0.70
N LEU A 386 17.43 22.54 1.48
CA LEU A 386 18.51 22.22 2.43
C LEU A 386 19.82 21.95 1.67
N PRO A 387 20.95 22.53 2.11
CA PRO A 387 22.22 22.33 1.44
C PRO A 387 22.66 20.87 1.48
N ALA A 388 23.13 20.36 0.35
CA ALA A 388 23.70 19.03 0.27
C ALA A 388 25.07 19.01 0.97
N LYS A 389 25.35 17.92 1.68
CA LYS A 389 26.69 17.65 2.23
C LYS A 389 27.51 16.75 1.32
N ASN A 390 26.86 16.07 0.39
CA ASN A 390 27.51 15.25 -0.60
C ASN A 390 27.85 16.11 -1.82
N PRO A 391 29.14 16.28 -2.18
CA PRO A 391 29.55 17.10 -3.33
C PRO A 391 29.02 16.60 -4.68
N ASP A 392 28.74 15.30 -4.77
CA ASP A 392 28.21 14.69 -5.99
C ASP A 392 26.70 14.87 -6.18
N TRP A 393 25.99 15.40 -5.19
CA TRP A 393 24.53 15.57 -5.24
C TRP A 393 24.11 16.59 -6.31
N ASP A 394 24.77 17.76 -6.31
CA ASP A 394 24.44 18.85 -7.24
C ASP A 394 24.89 18.53 -8.67
N ASN A 395 25.97 17.74 -8.81
CA ASN A 395 26.51 17.31 -10.10
C ASN A 395 25.83 16.07 -10.68
N ALA A 396 24.90 15.46 -9.96
CA ALA A 396 24.22 14.23 -10.41
C ALA A 396 23.44 14.44 -11.73
N CYS A 397 22.85 15.61 -11.92
CA CYS A 397 22.11 15.96 -13.13
C CYS A 397 23.02 16.29 -14.33
N GLU A 398 24.30 16.65 -14.11
CA GLU A 398 25.22 16.95 -15.19
C GLU A 398 25.83 15.71 -15.85
N ARG A 399 25.75 14.55 -15.18
CA ARG A 399 26.28 13.27 -15.67
C ARG A 399 25.30 12.49 -16.57
N VAL A 400 24.11 13.01 -16.79
CA VAL A 400 23.04 12.41 -17.61
C VAL A 400 22.86 13.16 -18.92
#